data_f6492d8a65d57e8fedbdb8a02a85ee60
#
_entry.id   f6492d8a65d57e8fedbdb8a02a85ee60
#
_cell.length_a   1.000
_cell.length_b   1.000
_cell.length_c   1.000
_cell.angle_alpha   90.00
_cell.angle_beta   90.00
_cell.angle_gamma   90.00
#
_symmetry.space_group_name_H-M   'P 1'
#
loop_
_entity.id
_entity.type
_entity.pdbx_description
1 polymer ?
#
loop_
_entity_poly.entity_id
_entity_poly.type
_entity_poly.pdbx_seq_one_letter_code
_entity_poly.pdbx_strand_id
1 'polypeptide(L)'
;MTVSEVLALLDAERDERGMSNWEKLGSSTAGMRSYGIGLTRLRKLAKRIGRNRELAHALWKTDVYEARVIALLVDDPARITREQAEKQVEELAGGMLAYVFASCDATLAKTSFVVELADQWVRSDDPVRRDCGYGLLYEASKFSGKKAPSEEFFLAHVERIADTIGTESEKVRLSMGAALMGIGKRSAVLRRL
;
A
#
# COMPACT_ATOMS: atom_id res chain seq x y z
N MET A 1 16.83 -16.86 0.46
CA MET A 1 17.04 -16.00 -0.72
C MET A 1 17.68 -14.70 -0.25
N THR A 2 18.72 -14.25 -0.94
CA THR A 2 19.44 -13.00 -0.69
C THR A 2 18.94 -11.87 -1.57
N VAL A 3 19.34 -10.62 -1.28
CA VAL A 3 19.02 -9.46 -2.13
C VAL A 3 19.57 -9.67 -3.56
N SER A 4 20.79 -10.14 -3.68
CA SER A 4 21.41 -10.38 -4.99
C SER A 4 20.66 -11.41 -5.82
N GLU A 5 20.17 -12.49 -5.21
CA GLU A 5 19.35 -13.49 -5.88
C GLU A 5 18.00 -12.90 -6.33
N VAL A 6 17.36 -12.07 -5.52
CA VAL A 6 16.11 -11.39 -5.93
C VAL A 6 16.38 -10.43 -7.08
N LEU A 7 17.43 -9.62 -7.02
CA LEU A 7 17.77 -8.69 -8.10
C LEU A 7 18.11 -9.43 -9.40
N ALA A 8 18.80 -10.57 -9.33
CA ALA A 8 19.08 -11.41 -10.51
C ALA A 8 17.78 -11.99 -11.12
N LEU A 9 16.82 -12.41 -10.29
CA LEU A 9 15.51 -12.85 -10.77
C LEU A 9 14.72 -11.71 -11.44
N LEU A 10 14.78 -10.51 -10.88
CA LEU A 10 14.14 -9.33 -11.46
C LEU A 10 14.77 -8.97 -12.81
N ASP A 11 16.10 -9.01 -12.91
CA ASP A 11 16.80 -8.74 -14.16
C ASP A 11 16.46 -9.76 -15.25
N ALA A 12 16.38 -11.05 -14.88
CA ALA A 12 16.00 -12.12 -15.80
C ALA A 12 14.54 -12.01 -16.30
N GLU A 13 13.65 -11.38 -15.52
CA GLU A 13 12.24 -11.18 -15.87
C GLU A 13 11.92 -9.75 -16.36
N ARG A 14 12.94 -8.94 -16.68
CA ARG A 14 12.76 -7.55 -17.12
C ARG A 14 11.82 -7.44 -18.32
N ASP A 15 11.09 -6.33 -18.38
CA ASP A 15 10.13 -6.01 -19.42
C ASP A 15 10.49 -4.64 -20.05
N GLU A 16 11.00 -4.66 -21.28
CA GLU A 16 11.48 -3.45 -21.96
C GLU A 16 10.38 -2.39 -22.14
N ARG A 17 9.12 -2.82 -22.38
CA ARG A 17 7.98 -1.90 -22.47
C ARG A 17 7.68 -1.25 -21.12
N GLY A 18 7.75 -2.03 -20.04
CA GLY A 18 7.58 -1.53 -18.68
C GLY A 18 8.68 -0.55 -18.30
N MET A 19 9.94 -0.84 -18.65
CA MET A 19 11.09 0.04 -18.42
C MET A 19 10.91 1.37 -19.18
N SER A 20 10.56 1.32 -20.47
CA SER A 20 10.28 2.53 -21.25
C SER A 20 9.12 3.37 -20.68
N ASN A 21 8.08 2.73 -20.15
CA ASN A 21 7.01 3.43 -19.47
C ASN A 21 7.47 4.06 -18.14
N TRP A 22 8.35 3.39 -17.41
CA TRP A 22 8.94 3.92 -16.16
C TRP A 22 9.76 5.19 -16.43
N GLU A 23 10.60 5.18 -17.46
CA GLU A 23 11.41 6.35 -17.85
C GLU A 23 10.54 7.58 -18.17
N LYS A 24 9.37 7.39 -18.78
CA LYS A 24 8.41 8.47 -19.06
C LYS A 24 7.83 9.14 -17.81
N LEU A 25 7.92 8.51 -16.65
CA LEU A 25 7.48 9.10 -15.38
C LEU A 25 8.41 10.21 -14.88
N GLY A 26 9.64 10.29 -15.40
CA GLY A 26 10.61 11.34 -15.07
C GLY A 26 10.83 11.49 -13.56
N SER A 27 10.62 12.70 -13.02
CA SER A 27 10.80 12.98 -11.59
C SER A 27 9.90 12.16 -10.67
N SER A 28 8.78 11.63 -11.19
CA SER A 28 7.87 10.76 -10.41
C SER A 28 8.45 9.38 -10.10
N THR A 29 9.64 9.04 -10.58
CA THR A 29 10.38 7.82 -10.23
C THR A 29 11.13 7.95 -8.90
N ALA A 30 11.30 9.18 -8.38
CA ALA A 30 12.13 9.49 -7.22
C ALA A 30 13.57 8.94 -7.33
N GLY A 31 14.12 8.92 -8.56
CA GLY A 31 15.46 8.41 -8.84
C GLY A 31 15.61 6.89 -8.79
N MET A 32 14.55 6.13 -8.56
CA MET A 32 14.60 4.68 -8.59
C MET A 32 14.70 4.17 -10.04
N ARG A 33 15.45 3.12 -10.23
CA ARG A 33 15.44 2.31 -11.46
C ARG A 33 14.36 1.24 -11.39
N SER A 34 13.91 0.77 -12.55
CA SER A 34 12.90 -0.28 -12.66
C SER A 34 13.29 -1.31 -13.71
N TYR A 35 12.93 -2.55 -13.48
CA TYR A 35 12.97 -3.64 -14.46
C TYR A 35 11.67 -3.73 -15.28
N GLY A 36 10.72 -2.84 -15.07
CA GLY A 36 9.46 -2.77 -15.82
C GLY A 36 8.46 -3.87 -15.50
N ILE A 37 8.64 -4.63 -14.40
CA ILE A 37 7.86 -5.83 -14.10
C ILE A 37 6.53 -5.42 -13.44
N GLY A 38 5.43 -5.86 -14.04
CA GLY A 38 4.09 -5.57 -13.52
C GLY A 38 3.78 -6.25 -12.19
N LEU A 39 2.91 -5.60 -11.37
CA LEU A 39 2.56 -6.02 -10.01
C LEU A 39 2.09 -7.47 -9.90
N THR A 40 1.38 -7.99 -10.89
CA THR A 40 0.91 -9.39 -10.90
C THR A 40 2.08 -10.39 -10.88
N ARG A 41 3.14 -10.13 -11.62
CA ARG A 41 4.37 -10.95 -11.62
C ARG A 41 5.10 -10.82 -10.28
N LEU A 42 5.22 -9.60 -9.77
CA LEU A 42 5.86 -9.34 -8.46
C LEU A 42 5.14 -10.05 -7.31
N ARG A 43 3.80 -10.09 -7.31
CA ARG A 43 3.01 -10.86 -6.34
C ARG A 43 3.29 -12.37 -6.43
N LYS A 44 3.45 -12.93 -7.64
CA LYS A 44 3.81 -14.34 -7.81
C LYS A 44 5.20 -14.61 -7.26
N LEU A 45 6.16 -13.72 -7.53
CA LEU A 45 7.52 -13.85 -7.01
C LEU A 45 7.54 -13.72 -5.48
N ALA A 46 6.85 -12.74 -4.91
CA ALA A 46 6.72 -12.58 -3.46
C ALA A 46 6.13 -13.84 -2.77
N LYS A 47 5.13 -14.49 -3.39
CA LYS A 47 4.58 -15.76 -2.88
C LYS A 47 5.61 -16.89 -2.88
N ARG A 48 6.49 -16.95 -3.88
CA ARG A 48 7.58 -17.95 -3.94
C ARG A 48 8.66 -17.69 -2.89
N ILE A 49 8.96 -16.41 -2.63
CA ILE A 49 9.92 -15.99 -1.59
C ILE A 49 9.38 -16.35 -0.19
N GLY A 50 8.09 -16.14 0.03
CA GLY A 50 7.46 -16.30 1.33
C GLY A 50 7.80 -15.16 2.31
N ARG A 51 7.46 -15.33 3.58
CA ARG A 51 7.72 -14.35 4.64
C ARG A 51 9.21 -14.32 4.99
N ASN A 52 9.82 -13.14 4.89
CA ASN A 52 11.23 -12.95 5.23
C ASN A 52 11.50 -11.49 5.59
N ARG A 53 11.49 -11.18 6.88
CA ARG A 53 11.66 -9.83 7.40
C ARG A 53 13.03 -9.24 7.08
N GLU A 54 14.08 -10.02 7.26
CA GLU A 54 15.46 -9.58 7.05
C GLU A 54 15.68 -9.21 5.57
N LEU A 55 15.16 -10.04 4.68
CA LEU A 55 15.18 -9.78 3.24
C LEU A 55 14.32 -8.55 2.88
N ALA A 56 13.13 -8.41 3.46
CA ALA A 56 12.25 -7.25 3.24
C ALA A 56 12.96 -5.94 3.59
N HIS A 57 13.60 -5.87 4.76
CA HIS A 57 14.36 -4.69 5.19
C HIS A 57 15.55 -4.39 4.27
N ALA A 58 16.23 -5.41 3.78
CA ALA A 58 17.36 -5.25 2.87
C ALA A 58 16.92 -4.80 1.47
N LEU A 59 15.82 -5.36 0.95
CA LEU A 59 15.22 -4.97 -0.34
C LEU A 59 14.67 -3.53 -0.32
N TRP A 60 14.06 -3.11 0.81
CA TRP A 60 13.55 -1.74 0.97
C TRP A 60 14.63 -0.67 0.80
N LYS A 61 15.86 -0.96 1.19
CA LYS A 61 17.02 -0.06 1.10
C LYS A 61 17.61 0.06 -0.30
N THR A 62 17.14 -0.73 -1.27
CA THR A 62 17.65 -0.67 -2.65
C THR A 62 17.04 0.52 -3.41
N ASP A 63 17.69 0.90 -4.50
CA ASP A 63 17.20 1.89 -5.47
C ASP A 63 16.28 1.27 -6.55
N VAL A 64 15.82 0.02 -6.36
CA VAL A 64 15.03 -0.74 -7.32
C VAL A 64 13.56 -0.74 -6.91
N TYR A 65 12.69 -0.21 -7.77
CA TYR A 65 11.25 -0.13 -7.53
C TYR A 65 10.62 -1.49 -7.23
N GLU A 66 10.87 -2.49 -8.04
CA GLU A 66 10.31 -3.83 -7.87
C GLU A 66 10.82 -4.51 -6.60
N ALA A 67 12.06 -4.26 -6.20
CA ALA A 67 12.61 -4.78 -4.95
C ALA A 67 11.88 -4.18 -3.74
N ARG A 68 11.56 -2.88 -3.76
CA ARG A 68 10.74 -2.22 -2.73
C ARG A 68 9.31 -2.76 -2.71
N VAL A 69 8.71 -3.01 -3.88
CA VAL A 69 7.40 -3.68 -3.96
C VAL A 69 7.43 -5.07 -3.31
N ILE A 70 8.44 -5.89 -3.62
CA ILE A 70 8.62 -7.22 -3.01
C ILE A 70 8.81 -7.09 -1.50
N ALA A 71 9.60 -6.12 -1.02
CA ALA A 71 9.79 -5.87 0.40
C ALA A 71 8.46 -5.71 1.14
N LEU A 72 7.53 -4.90 0.60
CA LEU A 72 6.20 -4.69 1.17
C LEU A 72 5.33 -5.96 1.19
N LEU A 73 5.59 -6.91 0.32
CA LEU A 73 4.81 -8.14 0.18
C LEU A 73 5.36 -9.31 1.01
N VAL A 74 6.65 -9.32 1.35
CA VAL A 74 7.32 -10.45 2.03
C VAL A 74 7.66 -10.19 3.49
N ASP A 75 7.51 -8.97 3.99
CA ASP A 75 7.75 -8.66 5.42
C ASP A 75 6.81 -9.48 6.33
N ASP A 76 7.17 -9.61 7.59
CA ASP A 76 6.38 -10.32 8.59
C ASP A 76 5.42 -9.37 9.30
N PRO A 77 4.10 -9.46 9.06
CA PRO A 77 3.12 -8.54 9.65
C PRO A 77 3.08 -8.61 11.19
N ALA A 78 3.49 -9.72 11.80
CA ALA A 78 3.56 -9.84 13.26
C ALA A 78 4.74 -9.07 13.87
N ARG A 79 5.73 -8.71 13.06
CA ARG A 79 6.96 -8.02 13.47
C ARG A 79 7.07 -6.59 12.94
N ILE A 80 6.15 -6.15 12.08
CA ILE A 80 6.09 -4.76 11.63
C ILE A 80 5.69 -3.90 12.83
N THR A 81 6.43 -2.82 13.07
CA THR A 81 6.13 -1.86 14.13
C THR A 81 5.49 -0.59 13.54
N ARG A 82 4.83 0.19 14.41
CA ARG A 82 4.27 1.49 14.02
C ARG A 82 5.37 2.45 13.54
N GLU A 83 6.51 2.48 14.21
CA GLU A 83 7.68 3.31 13.83
C GLU A 83 8.19 2.93 12.45
N GLN A 84 8.21 1.63 12.11
CA GLN A 84 8.57 1.18 10.77
C GLN A 84 7.58 1.71 9.73
N ALA A 85 6.27 1.62 9.99
CA ALA A 85 5.24 2.11 9.08
C ALA A 85 5.33 3.64 8.88
N GLU A 86 5.52 4.40 9.96
CA GLU A 86 5.71 5.86 9.92
C GLU A 86 6.95 6.28 9.13
N LYS A 87 8.04 5.54 9.27
CA LYS A 87 9.26 5.79 8.47
C LYS A 87 9.05 5.43 7.00
N GLN A 88 8.43 4.29 6.73
CA GLN A 88 8.22 3.85 5.35
C GLN A 88 7.28 4.76 4.57
N VAL A 89 6.22 5.32 5.19
CA VAL A 89 5.30 6.22 4.49
C VAL A 89 5.97 7.49 3.99
N GLU A 90 7.01 7.97 4.66
CA GLU A 90 7.83 9.11 4.23
C GLU A 90 8.73 8.80 3.02
N GLU A 91 9.02 7.52 2.79
CA GLU A 91 9.89 7.04 1.72
C GLU A 91 9.11 6.50 0.49
N LEU A 92 7.78 6.70 0.42
CA LEU A 92 6.90 6.14 -0.64
C LEU A 92 6.93 6.92 -1.95
N ALA A 93 7.91 7.76 -2.19
CA ALA A 93 8.05 8.44 -3.46
C ALA A 93 8.29 7.43 -4.59
N GLY A 94 7.64 7.67 -5.73
CA GLY A 94 7.85 6.93 -6.98
C GLY A 94 6.84 5.83 -7.29
N GLY A 95 6.37 5.84 -8.52
CA GLY A 95 5.49 4.84 -9.08
C GLY A 95 4.22 4.61 -8.25
N MET A 96 3.90 3.35 -8.02
CA MET A 96 2.72 2.91 -7.27
C MET A 96 3.05 2.45 -5.84
N LEU A 97 4.19 2.86 -5.25
CA LEU A 97 4.59 2.37 -3.92
C LEU A 97 3.55 2.66 -2.84
N ALA A 98 2.97 3.87 -2.81
CA ALA A 98 1.93 4.23 -1.85
C ALA A 98 0.71 3.31 -1.96
N TYR A 99 0.26 3.04 -3.20
CA TYR A 99 -0.84 2.11 -3.44
C TYR A 99 -0.51 0.69 -2.98
N VAL A 100 0.69 0.17 -3.29
CA VAL A 100 1.09 -1.19 -2.86
C VAL A 100 1.23 -1.25 -1.34
N PHE A 101 1.81 -0.22 -0.72
CA PHE A 101 2.04 -0.16 0.73
C PHE A 101 0.75 -0.24 1.54
N ALA A 102 -0.29 0.46 1.11
CA ALA A 102 -1.57 0.57 1.82
C ALA A 102 -2.62 -0.47 1.38
N SER A 103 -2.35 -1.27 0.33
CA SER A 103 -3.32 -2.21 -0.23
C SER A 103 -2.63 -3.41 -0.87
N CYS A 104 -3.33 -4.16 -1.71
CA CYS A 104 -2.75 -5.15 -2.61
C CYS A 104 -1.97 -6.29 -1.95
N ASP A 105 -2.44 -6.83 -0.84
CA ASP A 105 -1.78 -7.90 -0.08
C ASP A 105 -0.53 -7.46 0.70
N ALA A 106 -0.22 -6.17 0.74
CA ALA A 106 0.87 -5.66 1.56
C ALA A 106 0.74 -6.13 3.01
N THR A 107 1.89 -6.31 3.63
CA THR A 107 1.94 -6.89 4.98
C THR A 107 1.46 -5.92 6.05
N LEU A 108 1.57 -4.60 5.81
CA LEU A 108 1.06 -3.57 6.70
C LEU A 108 -0.45 -3.71 6.97
N ALA A 109 -1.24 -4.01 5.94
CA ALA A 109 -2.68 -4.22 6.09
C ALA A 109 -3.07 -5.43 6.97
N LYS A 110 -2.10 -6.28 7.34
CA LYS A 110 -2.29 -7.48 8.16
C LYS A 110 -1.79 -7.32 9.60
N THR A 111 -1.28 -6.15 9.96
CA THR A 111 -0.82 -5.84 11.33
C THR A 111 -1.99 -5.69 12.29
N SER A 112 -1.72 -5.85 13.60
CA SER A 112 -2.76 -5.70 14.63
C SER A 112 -3.23 -4.26 14.82
N PHE A 113 -2.43 -3.28 14.41
CA PHE A 113 -2.69 -1.84 14.60
C PHE A 113 -3.18 -1.14 13.32
N VAL A 114 -3.49 -1.89 12.25
CA VAL A 114 -3.85 -1.30 10.94
C VAL A 114 -5.09 -0.41 10.99
N VAL A 115 -6.09 -0.75 11.79
CA VAL A 115 -7.34 0.03 11.93
C VAL A 115 -7.07 1.39 12.57
N GLU A 116 -6.29 1.40 13.65
CA GLU A 116 -5.89 2.63 14.34
C GLU A 116 -4.98 3.49 13.45
N LEU A 117 -4.08 2.85 12.71
CA LEU A 117 -3.21 3.55 11.77
C LEU A 117 -4.00 4.19 10.63
N ALA A 118 -4.98 3.49 10.09
CA ALA A 118 -5.87 4.01 9.05
C ALA A 118 -6.63 5.24 9.55
N ASP A 119 -7.25 5.17 10.75
CA ASP A 119 -7.96 6.30 11.36
C ASP A 119 -7.05 7.51 11.59
N GLN A 120 -5.83 7.29 12.07
CA GLN A 120 -4.86 8.34 12.27
C GLN A 120 -4.44 9.00 10.94
N TRP A 121 -4.10 8.18 9.93
CA TRP A 121 -3.54 8.68 8.69
C TRP A 121 -4.56 9.40 7.79
N VAL A 122 -5.84 9.02 7.79
CA VAL A 122 -6.88 9.78 7.06
C VAL A 122 -7.09 11.19 7.61
N ARG A 123 -6.59 11.48 8.82
CA ARG A 123 -6.67 12.80 9.48
C ARG A 123 -5.36 13.59 9.39
N SER A 124 -4.33 13.04 8.75
CA SER A 124 -3.03 13.69 8.63
C SER A 124 -3.07 14.90 7.70
N ASP A 125 -2.22 15.89 7.96
CA ASP A 125 -1.98 17.02 7.05
C ASP A 125 -1.19 16.59 5.80
N ASP A 126 -0.46 15.47 5.86
CA ASP A 126 0.28 14.90 4.74
C ASP A 126 -0.64 14.14 3.78
N PRO A 127 -0.74 14.55 2.50
CA PRO A 127 -1.58 13.88 1.52
C PRO A 127 -1.15 12.44 1.21
N VAL A 128 0.13 12.08 1.36
CA VAL A 128 0.61 10.70 1.15
C VAL A 128 0.10 9.79 2.28
N ARG A 129 0.13 10.27 3.53
CA ARG A 129 -0.48 9.56 4.65
C ARG A 129 -1.99 9.41 4.48
N ARG A 130 -2.70 10.47 4.03
CA ARG A 130 -4.14 10.36 3.77
C ARG A 130 -4.46 9.34 2.68
N ASP A 131 -3.73 9.35 1.58
CA ASP A 131 -3.86 8.36 0.50
C ASP A 131 -3.68 6.94 1.04
N CYS A 132 -2.61 6.67 1.77
CA CYS A 132 -2.37 5.39 2.43
C CYS A 132 -3.44 5.06 3.47
N GLY A 133 -3.87 6.02 4.27
CA GLY A 133 -4.93 5.84 5.28
C GLY A 133 -6.24 5.34 4.68
N TYR A 134 -6.70 5.93 3.58
CA TYR A 134 -7.90 5.46 2.87
C TYR A 134 -7.68 4.11 2.20
N GLY A 135 -6.47 3.81 1.71
CA GLY A 135 -6.11 2.47 1.24
C GLY A 135 -6.20 1.40 2.35
N LEU A 136 -5.66 1.69 3.53
CA LEU A 136 -5.77 0.82 4.71
C LEU A 136 -7.22 0.70 5.21
N LEU A 137 -8.02 1.76 5.13
CA LEU A 137 -9.44 1.73 5.47
C LEU A 137 -10.21 0.79 4.54
N TYR A 138 -9.90 0.78 3.24
CA TYR A 138 -10.41 -0.20 2.30
C TYR A 138 -10.04 -1.63 2.71
N GLU A 139 -8.80 -1.88 3.12
CA GLU A 139 -8.38 -3.22 3.60
C GLU A 139 -9.11 -3.58 4.90
N ALA A 140 -9.23 -2.65 5.85
CA ALA A 140 -9.97 -2.84 7.10
C ALA A 140 -11.46 -3.15 6.86
N SER A 141 -12.06 -2.63 5.78
CA SER A 141 -13.44 -2.92 5.41
C SER A 141 -13.69 -4.39 5.08
N LYS A 142 -12.66 -5.17 4.77
CA LYS A 142 -12.75 -6.61 4.49
C LYS A 142 -12.70 -7.48 5.75
N PHE A 143 -12.39 -6.90 6.90
CA PHE A 143 -12.28 -7.68 8.14
C PHE A 143 -13.63 -8.16 8.62
N SER A 144 -13.66 -9.34 9.23
CA SER A 144 -14.84 -9.98 9.79
C SER A 144 -14.61 -10.47 11.22
N GLY A 145 -15.69 -10.78 11.92
CA GLY A 145 -15.63 -11.26 13.30
C GLY A 145 -15.02 -10.22 14.26
N LYS A 146 -14.24 -10.69 15.24
CA LYS A 146 -13.68 -9.84 16.31
C LYS A 146 -12.70 -8.76 15.84
N LYS A 147 -12.16 -8.89 14.63
CA LYS A 147 -11.23 -7.89 14.05
C LYS A 147 -11.92 -6.81 13.24
N ALA A 148 -13.21 -6.98 12.97
CA ALA A 148 -13.96 -6.02 12.17
C ALA A 148 -14.21 -4.75 12.98
N PRO A 149 -13.90 -3.56 12.44
CA PRO A 149 -14.38 -2.31 13.01
C PRO A 149 -15.91 -2.26 13.04
N SER A 150 -16.47 -1.46 13.95
CA SER A 150 -17.92 -1.28 14.08
C SER A 150 -18.53 -0.53 12.88
N GLU A 151 -19.85 -0.55 12.72
CA GLU A 151 -20.51 0.24 11.69
C GLU A 151 -20.35 1.75 11.95
N GLU A 152 -20.39 2.18 13.20
CA GLU A 152 -20.17 3.58 13.60
C GLU A 152 -18.79 4.08 13.20
N PHE A 153 -17.74 3.23 13.31
CA PHE A 153 -16.41 3.55 12.84
C PHE A 153 -16.42 3.87 11.34
N PHE A 154 -17.06 3.02 10.54
CA PHE A 154 -17.13 3.24 9.09
C PHE A 154 -18.02 4.42 8.72
N LEU A 155 -19.12 4.65 9.44
CA LEU A 155 -20.01 5.78 9.22
C LEU A 155 -19.27 7.11 9.41
N ALA A 156 -18.50 7.24 10.49
CA ALA A 156 -17.68 8.43 10.75
C ALA A 156 -16.68 8.73 9.62
N HIS A 157 -16.13 7.67 8.99
CA HIS A 157 -15.26 7.85 7.83
C HIS A 157 -16.00 8.21 6.54
N VAL A 158 -17.23 7.73 6.34
CA VAL A 158 -18.08 8.15 5.21
C VAL A 158 -18.42 9.63 5.34
N GLU A 159 -18.83 10.09 6.52
CA GLU A 159 -19.10 11.49 6.80
C GLU A 159 -17.86 12.36 6.54
N ARG A 160 -16.69 11.95 7.08
CA ARG A 160 -15.43 12.64 6.81
C ARG A 160 -15.12 12.75 5.31
N ILE A 161 -15.30 11.68 4.55
CA ILE A 161 -15.07 11.69 3.10
C ILE A 161 -16.02 12.69 2.44
N ALA A 162 -17.31 12.69 2.79
CA ALA A 162 -18.29 13.62 2.25
C ALA A 162 -17.88 15.09 2.49
N ASP A 163 -17.35 15.40 3.67
CA ASP A 163 -16.93 16.75 4.06
C ASP A 163 -15.64 17.21 3.35
N THR A 164 -14.73 16.28 3.02
CA THR A 164 -13.37 16.64 2.60
C THR A 164 -13.04 16.33 1.14
N ILE A 165 -13.80 15.47 0.45
CA ILE A 165 -13.48 14.97 -0.89
C ILE A 165 -13.33 16.12 -1.92
N GLY A 166 -14.07 17.20 -1.76
CA GLY A 166 -14.04 18.35 -2.66
C GLY A 166 -12.72 19.12 -2.67
N THR A 167 -11.95 19.04 -1.60
CA THR A 167 -10.68 19.77 -1.42
C THR A 167 -9.44 18.89 -1.58
N GLU A 168 -9.64 17.58 -1.72
CA GLU A 168 -8.54 16.62 -1.80
C GLU A 168 -7.91 16.52 -3.19
N SER A 169 -6.63 16.08 -3.21
CA SER A 169 -5.93 15.78 -4.46
C SER A 169 -6.57 14.59 -5.19
N GLU A 170 -6.33 14.47 -6.50
CA GLU A 170 -6.86 13.36 -7.29
C GLU A 170 -6.50 11.98 -6.72
N LYS A 171 -5.25 11.78 -6.27
CA LYS A 171 -4.79 10.52 -5.68
C LYS A 171 -5.59 10.16 -4.43
N VAL A 172 -5.74 11.12 -3.52
CA VAL A 172 -6.51 10.91 -2.27
C VAL A 172 -7.98 10.63 -2.58
N ARG A 173 -8.58 11.36 -3.54
CA ARG A 173 -9.96 11.09 -3.98
C ARG A 173 -10.16 9.67 -4.53
N LEU A 174 -9.19 9.15 -5.28
CA LEU A 174 -9.24 7.76 -5.76
C LEU A 174 -9.24 6.76 -4.60
N SER A 175 -8.40 6.97 -3.60
CA SER A 175 -8.35 6.13 -2.41
C SER A 175 -9.59 6.26 -1.54
N MET A 176 -10.17 7.46 -1.42
CA MET A 176 -11.48 7.69 -0.80
C MET A 176 -12.58 6.89 -1.50
N GLY A 177 -12.63 6.93 -2.84
CA GLY A 177 -13.58 6.15 -3.63
C GLY A 177 -13.43 4.64 -3.40
N ALA A 178 -12.20 4.14 -3.33
CA ALA A 178 -11.93 2.75 -2.99
C ALA A 178 -12.42 2.39 -1.58
N ALA A 179 -12.16 3.25 -0.58
CA ALA A 179 -12.66 3.06 0.78
C ALA A 179 -14.18 3.00 0.84
N LEU A 180 -14.88 3.94 0.18
CA LEU A 180 -16.35 3.94 0.10
C LEU A 180 -16.89 2.66 -0.55
N MET A 181 -16.27 2.19 -1.64
CA MET A 181 -16.66 0.91 -2.26
C MET A 181 -16.50 -0.28 -1.30
N GLY A 182 -15.44 -0.30 -0.51
CA GLY A 182 -15.21 -1.34 0.49
C GLY A 182 -16.24 -1.29 1.62
N ILE A 183 -16.47 -0.11 2.17
CA ILE A 183 -17.42 0.16 3.25
C ILE A 183 -18.84 -0.20 2.81
N GLY A 184 -19.29 0.24 1.64
CA GLY A 184 -20.62 -0.02 1.13
C GLY A 184 -20.93 -1.50 0.87
N LYS A 185 -19.90 -2.36 0.75
CA LYS A 185 -20.08 -3.82 0.63
C LYS A 185 -20.38 -4.51 1.96
N ARG A 186 -20.18 -3.82 3.11
CA ARG A 186 -20.31 -4.44 4.44
C ARG A 186 -21.75 -4.63 4.87
N SER A 187 -22.60 -3.63 4.66
CA SER A 187 -24.01 -3.70 5.04
C SER A 187 -24.91 -2.92 4.08
N ALA A 188 -26.21 -3.19 4.13
CA ALA A 188 -27.21 -2.46 3.35
C ALA A 188 -27.35 -1.01 3.83
N VAL A 189 -27.09 -0.72 5.11
CA VAL A 189 -27.11 0.63 5.68
C VAL A 189 -25.99 1.46 5.08
N LEU A 190 -24.74 0.98 5.17
CA LEU A 190 -23.55 1.66 4.66
C LEU A 190 -23.52 1.80 3.11
N ARG A 191 -24.32 1.02 2.40
CA ARG A 191 -24.44 1.11 0.93
C ARG A 191 -25.34 2.26 0.47
N ARG A 192 -26.24 2.75 1.31
CA ARG A 192 -27.23 3.78 0.97
C ARG A 192 -26.77 5.20 1.23
N LEU A 193 -25.62 5.34 1.88
CA LEU A 193 -24.93 6.61 2.14
C LEU A 193 -24.05 7.01 0.96
#